data_1a8fb6b26c9bcc4a58f0b2599014dace
#
_entry.id   1a8fb6b26c9bcc4a58f0b2599014dace
#
_cell.length_a   1.000
_cell.length_b   1.000
_cell.length_c   1.000
_cell.angle_alpha   90.00
_cell.angle_beta   90.00
_cell.angle_gamma   90.00
#
_symmetry.space_group_name_H-M   'P 1'
#
loop_
_entity.id
_entity.type
_entity.pdbx_description
1 polymer ?
#
loop_
_entity_poly.entity_id
_entity_poly.type
_entity_poly.pdbx_seq_one_letter_code
_entity_poly.pdbx_strand_id
1 'polypeptide(L)'
;AYLGLDIPILGICAGHQFMAGFYGGRAREAPKPEFGAATIELPGGGGPLFTETPTSQTVWESHNDEVIEAPPGFRVTASSESCGVQAMENESQDRFGLQFHPEVNDSEYGAKIFENFVDICRRAR
;
A
#
# COMPACT_ATOMS: atom_id res chain seq x y z
N ALA A 1 5.61 3.88 -19.52
CA ALA A 1 4.64 3.36 -18.55
C ALA A 1 4.17 4.46 -17.61
N TYR A 2 3.08 4.22 -16.93
CA TYR A 2 2.50 5.21 -16.01
C TYR A 2 3.45 5.59 -14.88
N LEU A 3 4.29 4.67 -14.43
CA LEU A 3 5.24 4.94 -13.34
C LEU A 3 6.33 5.94 -13.71
N GLY A 4 6.47 6.25 -14.99
CA GLY A 4 7.39 7.30 -15.44
C GLY A 4 6.79 8.69 -15.44
N LEU A 5 5.50 8.82 -15.14
CA LEU A 5 4.81 10.11 -15.15
C LEU A 5 5.02 10.86 -13.83
N ASP A 6 4.99 12.18 -13.90
CA ASP A 6 5.16 13.05 -12.73
C ASP A 6 3.78 13.38 -12.12
N ILE A 7 3.06 12.33 -11.72
CA ILE A 7 1.75 12.44 -11.07
C ILE A 7 1.71 11.47 -9.90
N PRO A 8 0.89 11.71 -8.88
CA PRO A 8 0.71 10.75 -7.79
C PRO A 8 0.13 9.45 -8.32
N ILE A 9 0.64 8.32 -7.84
CA ILE A 9 0.18 6.99 -8.25
C ILE A 9 -0.04 6.12 -7.01
N LEU A 10 -1.19 5.48 -6.97
CA LEU A 10 -1.53 4.50 -5.95
C LEU A 10 -1.66 3.13 -6.62
N GLY A 11 -0.76 2.21 -6.28
CA GLY A 11 -0.82 0.82 -6.76
C GLY A 11 -1.51 -0.06 -5.75
N ILE A 12 -2.47 -0.87 -6.21
CA ILE A 12 -3.26 -1.73 -5.34
C ILE A 12 -3.03 -3.18 -5.76
N CYS A 13 -2.70 -4.05 -4.81
CA CYS A 13 -2.48 -5.48 -5.01
C CYS A 13 -1.46 -5.75 -6.11
N ALA A 14 -1.86 -6.18 -7.30
CA ALA A 14 -0.94 -6.42 -8.42
C ALA A 14 -0.18 -5.16 -8.79
N GLY A 15 -0.82 -3.98 -8.71
CA GLY A 15 -0.16 -2.69 -8.97
C GLY A 15 0.91 -2.37 -7.95
N HIS A 16 0.70 -2.72 -6.70
CA HIS A 16 1.67 -2.59 -5.61
C HIS A 16 2.90 -3.47 -5.90
N GLN A 17 2.66 -4.71 -6.29
CA GLN A 17 3.73 -5.67 -6.61
C GLN A 17 4.52 -5.22 -7.84
N PHE A 18 3.84 -4.73 -8.88
CA PHE A 18 4.48 -4.20 -10.07
C PHE A 18 5.34 -2.99 -9.73
N MET A 19 4.82 -2.10 -8.90
CA MET A 19 5.56 -0.91 -8.46
C MET A 19 6.84 -1.30 -7.73
N ALA A 20 6.77 -2.30 -6.85
CA ALA A 20 7.95 -2.78 -6.14
C ALA A 20 9.03 -3.24 -7.12
N GLY A 21 8.66 -4.05 -8.10
CA GLY A 21 9.62 -4.55 -9.09
C GLY A 21 10.19 -3.43 -9.97
N PHE A 22 9.34 -2.48 -10.37
CA PHE A 22 9.75 -1.37 -11.24
C PHE A 22 10.84 -0.50 -10.58
N TYR A 23 10.72 -0.26 -9.27
CA TYR A 23 11.65 0.61 -8.55
C TYR A 23 12.80 -0.13 -7.87
N GLY A 24 12.95 -1.43 -8.11
CA GLY A 24 14.10 -2.18 -7.62
C GLY A 24 13.88 -2.95 -6.32
N GLY A 25 12.64 -3.10 -5.90
CA GLY A 25 12.27 -3.99 -4.82
C GLY A 25 12.05 -5.41 -5.34
N ARG A 26 11.43 -6.26 -4.51
CA ARG A 26 11.21 -7.66 -4.87
C ARG A 26 9.84 -8.14 -4.41
N ALA A 27 9.17 -8.89 -5.30
CA ALA A 27 7.94 -9.58 -4.99
C ALA A 27 8.12 -11.07 -5.31
N ARG A 28 7.37 -11.92 -4.63
CA ARG A 28 7.44 -13.37 -4.87
C ARG A 28 6.11 -14.01 -4.45
N GLU A 29 5.96 -15.29 -4.78
CA GLU A 29 4.84 -16.07 -4.30
C GLU A 29 4.87 -16.12 -2.76
N ALA A 30 3.75 -15.78 -2.13
CA ALA A 30 3.67 -15.77 -0.68
C ALA A 30 3.68 -17.20 -0.15
N PRO A 31 4.45 -17.49 0.92
CA PRO A 31 4.39 -18.81 1.55
C PRO A 31 2.99 -19.14 2.07
N LYS A 32 2.24 -18.10 2.42
CA LYS A 32 0.88 -18.22 2.94
C LYS A 32 0.00 -17.19 2.25
N PRO A 33 -0.65 -17.54 1.14
CA PRO A 33 -1.57 -16.63 0.46
C PRO A 33 -2.68 -16.17 1.38
N GLU A 34 -3.13 -14.93 1.18
CA GLU A 34 -4.16 -14.33 2.03
C GLU A 34 -5.44 -14.06 1.24
N PHE A 35 -6.55 -14.58 1.75
CA PHE A 35 -7.88 -14.33 1.20
C PHE A 35 -8.83 -14.10 2.36
N GLY A 36 -9.38 -12.89 2.47
CA GLY A 36 -10.29 -12.53 3.53
C GLY A 36 -9.79 -11.39 4.37
N ALA A 37 -10.36 -11.25 5.56
CA ALA A 37 -10.02 -10.16 6.47
C ALA A 37 -8.66 -10.40 7.14
N ALA A 38 -7.88 -9.34 7.25
CA ALA A 38 -6.59 -9.36 7.96
C ALA A 38 -6.42 -8.06 8.72
N THR A 39 -5.68 -8.12 9.83
CA THR A 39 -5.37 -6.92 10.60
C THR A 39 -4.00 -6.42 10.21
N ILE A 40 -3.90 -5.15 9.85
CA ILE A 40 -2.63 -4.50 9.57
C ILE A 40 -2.28 -3.52 10.67
N GLU A 41 -0.97 -3.29 10.84
CA GLU A 41 -0.43 -2.33 11.80
C GLU A 41 0.31 -1.23 11.04
N LEU A 42 0.19 0.00 11.53
CA LEU A 42 0.82 1.17 10.90
C LEU A 42 1.92 1.70 11.81
N PRO A 43 3.17 1.23 11.67
CA PRO A 43 4.26 1.74 12.49
C PRO A 43 4.41 3.25 12.27
N GLY A 44 4.43 4.03 13.36
CA GLY A 44 4.56 5.48 13.28
C GLY A 44 3.37 6.19 12.64
N GLY A 45 2.21 5.50 12.51
CA GLY A 45 0.99 6.11 11.99
C GLY A 45 0.78 6.01 10.49
N GLY A 46 1.71 5.43 9.74
CA GLY A 46 1.48 5.06 8.34
C GLY A 46 1.63 6.17 7.29
N GLY A 47 1.95 7.40 7.67
CA GLY A 47 2.16 8.48 6.70
C GLY A 47 0.87 9.09 6.13
N PRO A 48 0.99 9.93 5.09
CA PRO A 48 -0.14 10.75 4.61
C PRO A 48 -1.32 9.96 4.06
N LEU A 49 -1.08 8.79 3.49
CA LEU A 49 -2.18 7.98 2.94
C LEU A 49 -3.10 7.47 4.06
N PHE A 50 -2.58 7.31 5.26
CA PHE A 50 -3.32 6.77 6.40
C PHE A 50 -3.73 7.85 7.42
N THR A 51 -3.69 9.12 7.03
CA THR A 51 -4.11 10.24 7.89
C THR A 51 -5.51 10.00 8.43
N GLU A 52 -5.68 10.18 9.75
CA GLU A 52 -6.95 10.01 10.46
C GLU A 52 -7.53 8.60 10.37
N THR A 53 -6.66 7.60 10.23
CA THR A 53 -7.04 6.20 10.40
C THR A 53 -6.29 5.64 11.60
N PRO A 54 -6.85 4.62 12.28
CA PRO A 54 -6.18 4.03 13.45
C PRO A 54 -4.94 3.24 13.04
N THR A 55 -4.01 3.07 13.99
CA THR A 55 -2.76 2.34 13.76
C THR A 55 -2.95 0.83 13.63
N SER A 56 -4.11 0.33 14.00
CA SER A 56 -4.48 -1.07 13.82
C SER A 56 -5.85 -1.09 13.17
N GLN A 57 -5.97 -1.75 12.03
CA GLN A 57 -7.24 -1.77 11.31
C GLN A 57 -7.40 -3.05 10.49
N THR A 58 -8.64 -3.41 10.20
CA THR A 58 -8.96 -4.59 9.41
C THR A 58 -9.10 -4.22 7.94
N VAL A 59 -8.45 -4.99 7.07
CA VAL A 59 -8.49 -4.80 5.62
C VAL A 59 -8.86 -6.12 4.95
N TRP A 60 -9.26 -6.03 3.68
CA TRP A 60 -9.57 -7.21 2.88
C TRP A 60 -8.39 -7.57 1.99
N GLU A 61 -7.97 -8.84 2.10
CA GLU A 61 -6.86 -9.38 1.32
C GLU A 61 -7.37 -10.35 0.26
N SER A 62 -6.72 -10.34 -0.88
CA SER A 62 -6.96 -11.33 -1.94
C SER A 62 -5.70 -11.37 -2.80
N HIS A 63 -4.68 -12.15 -2.36
CA HIS A 63 -3.43 -12.21 -3.12
C HIS A 63 -2.68 -13.51 -2.86
N ASN A 64 -1.97 -13.96 -3.90
CA ASN A 64 -1.07 -15.12 -3.83
C ASN A 64 0.39 -14.69 -3.72
N ASP A 65 0.73 -13.50 -4.19
CA ASP A 65 2.09 -12.96 -4.20
C ASP A 65 2.20 -11.82 -3.21
N GLU A 66 3.42 -11.55 -2.74
CA GLU A 66 3.68 -10.47 -1.80
C GLU A 66 4.98 -9.75 -2.15
N VAL A 67 5.07 -8.48 -1.75
CA VAL A 67 6.33 -7.75 -1.79
C VAL A 67 7.12 -8.16 -0.55
N ILE A 68 8.34 -8.62 -0.76
CA ILE A 68 9.21 -9.03 0.34
C ILE A 68 10.29 -8.00 0.66
N GLU A 69 10.54 -7.10 -0.28
CA GLU A 69 11.54 -6.05 -0.11
C GLU A 69 11.05 -4.78 -0.79
N ALA A 70 10.83 -3.74 0.00
CA ALA A 70 10.44 -2.45 -0.54
C ALA A 70 11.60 -1.86 -1.34
N PRO A 71 11.31 -1.12 -2.43
CA PRO A 71 12.39 -0.54 -3.25
C PRO A 71 13.20 0.50 -2.50
N PRO A 72 14.43 0.78 -2.96
CA PRO A 72 15.21 1.90 -2.42
C PRO A 72 14.40 3.20 -2.46
N GLY A 73 14.46 3.97 -1.39
CA GLY A 73 13.72 5.22 -1.29
C GLY A 73 12.28 5.08 -0.84
N PHE A 74 11.78 3.85 -0.74
CA PHE A 74 10.43 3.59 -0.23
C PHE A 74 10.50 3.23 1.25
N ARG A 75 9.45 3.59 1.97
CA ARG A 75 9.27 3.29 3.38
C ARG A 75 8.08 2.33 3.53
N VAL A 76 8.24 1.30 4.35
CA VAL A 76 7.11 0.41 4.68
C VAL A 76 6.21 1.14 5.69
N THR A 77 4.95 1.33 5.34
CA THR A 77 4.01 2.09 6.15
C THR A 77 2.96 1.23 6.83
N ALA A 78 2.82 -0.02 6.41
CA ALA A 78 1.92 -0.97 7.07
C ALA A 78 2.46 -2.37 6.94
N SER A 79 2.20 -3.19 7.94
CA SER A 79 2.62 -4.61 7.94
C SER A 79 1.56 -5.45 8.63
N SER A 80 1.63 -6.76 8.42
CA SER A 80 0.80 -7.73 9.13
C SER A 80 1.68 -8.91 9.52
N GLU A 81 1.12 -9.80 10.33
CA GLU A 81 1.86 -10.99 10.80
C GLU A 81 2.34 -11.85 9.63
N SER A 82 1.51 -12.00 8.59
CA SER A 82 1.82 -12.86 7.46
C SER A 82 2.40 -12.14 6.24
N CYS A 83 2.44 -10.81 6.26
CA CYS A 83 2.96 -10.05 5.12
C CYS A 83 3.63 -8.76 5.63
N GLY A 84 4.95 -8.69 5.47
CA GLY A 84 5.74 -7.59 6.02
C GLY A 84 5.57 -6.27 5.29
N VAL A 85 5.16 -6.27 4.02
CA VAL A 85 4.96 -5.05 3.25
C VAL A 85 3.51 -4.97 2.78
N GLN A 86 2.64 -4.57 3.70
CA GLN A 86 1.23 -4.35 3.38
C GLN A 86 1.00 -2.99 2.72
N ALA A 87 1.86 -2.03 3.01
CA ALA A 87 1.84 -0.73 2.36
C ALA A 87 3.25 -0.15 2.34
N MET A 88 3.52 0.62 1.31
CA MET A 88 4.82 1.30 1.16
C MET A 88 4.60 2.63 0.46
N GLU A 89 5.53 3.56 0.66
CA GLU A 89 5.44 4.85 0.01
C GLU A 89 6.81 5.43 -0.30
N ASN A 90 6.89 6.20 -1.40
CA ASN A 90 7.95 7.14 -1.67
C ASN A 90 7.30 8.51 -1.76
N GLU A 91 7.32 9.22 -0.64
CA GLU A 91 6.59 10.47 -0.49
C GLU A 91 7.11 11.57 -1.43
N SER A 92 8.43 11.61 -1.65
CA SER A 92 9.02 12.62 -2.52
C SER A 92 8.58 12.50 -3.98
N GLN A 93 8.15 11.31 -4.40
CA GLN A 93 7.68 11.06 -5.76
C GLN A 93 6.18 10.79 -5.83
N ASP A 94 5.49 10.86 -4.69
CA ASP A 94 4.05 10.56 -4.57
C ASP A 94 3.71 9.17 -5.12
N ARG A 95 4.47 8.18 -4.70
CA ARG A 95 4.24 6.77 -5.05
C ARG A 95 3.80 6.01 -3.81
N PHE A 96 2.66 5.33 -3.93
CA PHE A 96 2.05 4.61 -2.81
C PHE A 96 1.62 3.22 -3.27
N GLY A 97 1.90 2.20 -2.46
CA GLY A 97 1.48 0.84 -2.75
C GLY A 97 0.72 0.24 -1.59
N LEU A 98 -0.37 -0.47 -1.89
CA LEU A 98 -1.18 -1.20 -0.92
C LEU A 98 -1.34 -2.64 -1.38
N GLN A 99 -1.02 -3.61 -0.53
CA GLN A 99 -1.24 -5.02 -0.85
C GLN A 99 -2.70 -5.39 -0.77
N PHE A 100 -3.43 -4.78 0.15
CA PHE A 100 -4.85 -5.06 0.37
C PHE A 100 -5.75 -4.25 -0.58
N HIS A 101 -7.03 -4.56 -0.55
CA HIS A 101 -8.04 -3.92 -1.42
C HIS A 101 -8.85 -2.88 -0.65
N PRO A 102 -8.46 -1.59 -0.69
CA PRO A 102 -9.22 -0.55 0.03
C PRO A 102 -10.59 -0.29 -0.59
N GLU A 103 -10.79 -0.67 -1.86
CA GLU A 103 -12.07 -0.45 -2.54
C GLU A 103 -13.18 -1.39 -2.05
N VAL A 104 -12.82 -2.48 -1.38
CA VAL A 104 -13.79 -3.44 -0.86
C VAL A 104 -14.35 -2.95 0.47
N ASN A 105 -15.67 -3.06 0.64
CA ASN A 105 -16.35 -2.58 1.86
C ASN A 105 -15.81 -3.19 3.15
N ASP A 106 -15.22 -4.39 3.07
CA ASP A 106 -14.66 -5.08 4.23
C ASP A 106 -13.36 -4.48 4.74
N SER A 107 -12.75 -3.56 3.97
CA SER A 107 -11.63 -2.76 4.46
C SER A 107 -12.21 -1.57 5.22
N GLU A 108 -11.98 -1.54 6.54
CA GLU A 108 -12.67 -0.60 7.45
C GLU A 108 -12.51 0.86 7.06
N TYR A 109 -11.34 1.25 6.63
CA TYR A 109 -11.02 2.66 6.35
C TYR A 109 -10.68 2.91 4.89
N GLY A 110 -11.17 2.05 3.99
CA GLY A 110 -10.87 2.16 2.56
C GLY A 110 -11.27 3.50 1.97
N ALA A 111 -12.48 3.98 2.30
CA ALA A 111 -12.96 5.26 1.80
C ALA A 111 -12.07 6.41 2.27
N LYS A 112 -11.61 6.37 3.53
CA LYS A 112 -10.73 7.40 4.06
C LYS A 112 -9.37 7.39 3.36
N ILE A 113 -8.85 6.21 3.04
CA ILE A 113 -7.59 6.07 2.31
C ILE A 113 -7.71 6.73 0.93
N PHE A 114 -8.80 6.47 0.20
CA PHE A 114 -9.02 7.11 -1.10
C PHE A 114 -9.17 8.62 -0.97
N GLU A 115 -9.88 9.08 0.06
CA GLU A 115 -10.01 10.52 0.33
C GLU A 115 -8.64 11.15 0.55
N ASN A 116 -7.79 10.47 1.34
CA ASN A 116 -6.43 10.94 1.58
C ASN A 116 -5.61 10.99 0.29
N PHE A 117 -5.78 10.00 -0.58
CA PHE A 117 -5.07 10.00 -1.86
C PHE A 117 -5.53 11.15 -2.76
N VAL A 118 -6.83 11.45 -2.78
CA VAL A 118 -7.35 12.60 -3.54
C VAL A 118 -6.73 13.89 -3.01
N ASP A 119 -6.58 14.03 -1.69
CA ASP A 119 -5.94 15.20 -1.09
C ASP A 119 -4.47 15.30 -1.51
N ILE A 120 -3.77 14.18 -1.58
CA ILE A 120 -2.38 14.14 -2.07
C ILE A 120 -2.33 14.64 -3.52
N CYS A 121 -3.25 14.17 -4.36
CA CYS A 121 -3.33 14.60 -5.76
C CYS A 121 -3.56 16.10 -5.87
N ARG A 122 -4.41 16.66 -5.03
CA ARG A 122 -4.69 18.10 -5.03
C ARG A 122 -3.46 18.92 -4.65
N ARG A 123 -2.68 18.45 -3.69
CA ARG A 123 -1.47 19.17 -3.25
C ARG A 123 -0.34 19.08 -4.26
N ALA A 124 -0.36 18.08 -5.11
CA ALA A 124 0.70 17.87 -6.10
C ALA A 124 0.63 18.81 -7.30
N ARG A 125 -0.43 19.60 -7.41
CA ARG A 125 -0.60 20.55 -8.51
C ARG A 125 0.21 21.81 -8.32
#